data_2d7c2fbfcd61e2dae63f39a780271472
#
_entry.id   2d7c2fbfcd61e2dae63f39a780271472
#
_cell.length_a   1.000
_cell.length_b   1.000
_cell.length_c   1.000
_cell.angle_alpha   90.00
_cell.angle_beta   90.00
_cell.angle_gamma   90.00
#
_symmetry.space_group_name_H-M   'P 1'
#
loop_
_entity.id
_entity.type
_entity.pdbx_description
1 polymer ?
#
loop_
_entity_poly.entity_id
_entity_poly.type
_entity_poly.pdbx_seq_one_letter_code
_entity_poly.pdbx_strand_id
1 'polypeptide(L)'
;MQTPTIAGSAQPRLARGVRLQTDSKTGNSVLLFPEGVLELNETAQDIVSRCDGRTVGEIIHTLAEEYDIDPQVLGADVQETLAHLQRRKLIELT
;
A
#
# COMPACT_ATOMS: atom_id res chain seq x y z
N MET A 1 22.98 4.27 3.90
CA MET A 1 22.05 3.18 3.68
C MET A 1 20.92 3.66 2.78
N GLN A 2 20.65 2.94 1.75
CA GLN A 2 19.64 3.37 0.78
C GLN A 2 18.28 2.78 1.11
N THR A 3 17.25 3.59 0.94
CA THR A 3 15.87 3.10 1.04
C THR A 3 15.61 2.19 -0.16
N PRO A 4 15.03 1.00 0.04
CA PRO A 4 14.70 0.12 -1.07
C PRO A 4 13.79 0.84 -2.06
N THR A 5 14.14 0.77 -3.34
CA THR A 5 13.32 1.36 -4.39
C THR A 5 12.52 0.26 -5.07
N ILE A 6 11.21 0.37 -5.02
CA ILE A 6 10.32 -0.56 -5.70
C ILE A 6 10.11 -0.02 -7.11
N ALA A 7 10.30 -0.88 -8.10
CA ALA A 7 10.15 -0.47 -9.50
C ALA A 7 8.73 0.02 -9.77
N GLY A 8 8.59 1.09 -10.57
CA GLY A 8 7.29 1.62 -10.94
C GLY A 8 6.45 0.62 -11.73
N SER A 9 7.08 -0.34 -12.38
CA SER A 9 6.40 -1.40 -13.13
C SER A 9 5.99 -2.59 -12.26
N ALA A 10 6.43 -2.64 -11.00
CA ALA A 10 6.05 -3.72 -10.10
C ALA A 10 4.56 -3.65 -9.80
N GLN A 11 3.95 -4.80 -9.63
CA GLN A 11 2.52 -4.92 -9.34
C GLN A 11 2.34 -5.50 -7.94
N PRO A 12 2.04 -4.63 -6.95
CA PRO A 12 1.84 -5.11 -5.60
C PRO A 12 0.48 -5.78 -5.43
N ARG A 13 0.46 -6.85 -4.66
CA ARG A 13 -0.75 -7.58 -4.31
C ARG A 13 -0.67 -7.99 -2.85
N LEU A 14 -1.82 -8.10 -2.21
CA LEU A 14 -1.84 -8.65 -0.85
C LEU A 14 -1.33 -10.07 -0.88
N ALA A 15 -0.48 -10.41 0.09
CA ALA A 15 0.05 -11.75 0.20
C ALA A 15 -1.09 -12.72 0.52
N ARG A 16 -0.85 -14.01 0.24
CA ARG A 16 -1.83 -15.03 0.51
C ARG A 16 -2.18 -15.06 1.99
N GLY A 17 -3.48 -15.07 2.30
CA GLY A 17 -3.95 -15.07 3.68
C GLY A 17 -4.03 -13.69 4.32
N VAL A 18 -3.70 -12.63 3.57
CA VAL A 18 -3.82 -11.26 4.06
C VAL A 18 -5.09 -10.64 3.51
N ARG A 19 -5.87 -10.00 4.36
CA ARG A 19 -7.16 -9.41 3.97
C ARG A 19 -7.27 -7.98 4.48
N LEU A 20 -7.82 -7.11 3.65
CA LEU A 20 -8.16 -5.75 4.04
C LEU A 20 -9.58 -5.75 4.59
N GLN A 21 -9.76 -5.20 5.78
CA GLN A 21 -11.07 -5.10 6.40
C GLN A 21 -11.26 -3.70 6.96
N THR A 22 -12.43 -3.12 6.72
CA THR A 22 -12.78 -1.81 7.24
C THR A 22 -13.75 -1.97 8.40
N ASP A 23 -13.43 -1.31 9.51
CA ASP A 23 -14.32 -1.29 10.67
C ASP A 23 -15.45 -0.31 10.38
N SER A 24 -16.69 -0.81 10.33
CA SER A 24 -17.85 0.01 10.03
C SER A 24 -18.17 1.04 11.11
N LYS A 25 -17.70 0.81 12.34
CA LYS A 25 -17.97 1.73 13.44
C LYS A 25 -17.04 2.94 13.44
N THR A 26 -15.76 2.71 13.17
CA THR A 26 -14.75 3.77 13.22
C THR A 26 -14.35 4.27 11.84
N GLY A 27 -14.63 3.52 10.78
CA GLY A 27 -14.18 3.82 9.44
C GLY A 27 -12.72 3.48 9.21
N ASN A 28 -12.02 2.99 10.22
CA ASN A 28 -10.61 2.61 10.10
C ASN A 28 -10.46 1.28 9.40
N SER A 29 -9.36 1.10 8.70
CA SER A 29 -9.06 -0.16 8.02
C SER A 29 -7.89 -0.86 8.68
N VAL A 30 -7.92 -2.18 8.60
CA VAL A 30 -6.84 -3.04 9.12
C VAL A 30 -6.52 -4.10 8.09
N LEU A 31 -5.28 -4.58 8.13
CA LEU A 31 -4.90 -5.79 7.43
C LEU A 31 -4.96 -6.94 8.43
N LEU A 32 -5.70 -7.99 8.06
CA LEU A 32 -5.80 -9.20 8.87
C LEU A 32 -4.89 -10.27 8.24
N PHE A 33 -4.11 -10.92 9.06
CA PHE A 33 -3.22 -11.99 8.60
C PHE A 33 -3.08 -13.03 9.71
N PRO A 34 -2.55 -14.23 9.41
CA PRO A 34 -2.56 -15.31 10.41
C PRO A 34 -1.90 -14.96 11.74
N GLU A 35 -0.86 -14.12 11.72
CA GLU A 35 -0.11 -13.75 12.93
C GLU A 35 -0.67 -12.56 13.67
N GLY A 36 -1.70 -11.88 13.10
CA GLY A 36 -2.23 -10.72 13.79
C GLY A 36 -2.98 -9.75 12.90
N VAL A 37 -2.95 -8.50 13.32
CA VAL A 37 -3.65 -7.40 12.63
C VAL A 37 -2.76 -6.18 12.62
N LEU A 38 -2.82 -5.42 11.52
CA LEU A 38 -2.08 -4.17 11.37
C LEU A 38 -3.06 -3.06 11.04
N GLU A 39 -3.12 -2.04 11.90
CA GLU A 39 -3.94 -0.87 11.63
C GLU A 39 -3.31 -0.03 10.52
N LEU A 40 -4.15 0.50 9.64
CA LEU A 40 -3.73 1.33 8.53
C LEU A 40 -4.23 2.75 8.73
N ASN A 41 -3.36 3.74 8.49
CA ASN A 41 -3.81 5.11 8.40
C ASN A 41 -4.53 5.32 7.06
N GLU A 42 -5.09 6.50 6.87
CA GLU A 42 -5.88 6.79 5.67
C GLU A 42 -5.08 6.60 4.38
N THR A 43 -3.84 7.10 4.36
CA THR A 43 -2.98 6.98 3.19
C THR A 43 -2.65 5.52 2.90
N ALA A 44 -2.27 4.76 3.93
CA ALA A 44 -1.96 3.34 3.77
C ALA A 44 -3.18 2.56 3.29
N GLN A 45 -4.36 2.89 3.80
CA GLN A 45 -5.60 2.28 3.36
C GLN A 45 -5.83 2.49 1.86
N ASP A 46 -5.63 3.71 1.38
CA ASP A 46 -5.81 4.03 -0.03
C ASP A 46 -4.82 3.27 -0.90
N ILE A 47 -3.57 3.15 -0.44
CA ILE A 47 -2.55 2.40 -1.16
C ILE A 47 -2.92 0.92 -1.23
N VAL A 48 -3.25 0.33 -0.09
CA VAL A 48 -3.54 -1.10 0.00
C VAL A 48 -4.78 -1.46 -0.80
N SER A 49 -5.79 -0.62 -0.80
CA SER A 49 -7.02 -0.89 -1.54
C SER A 49 -6.79 -0.94 -3.05
N ARG A 50 -5.66 -0.41 -3.51
CA ARG A 50 -5.30 -0.41 -4.92
C ARG A 50 -4.22 -1.45 -5.27
N CYS A 51 -3.87 -2.31 -4.32
CA CYS A 51 -2.93 -3.42 -4.54
C CYS A 51 -3.68 -4.61 -5.15
N ASP A 52 -4.20 -4.41 -6.36
CA ASP A 52 -5.07 -5.36 -7.04
C ASP A 52 -4.51 -5.80 -8.40
N GLY A 53 -3.23 -5.59 -8.62
CA GLY A 53 -2.58 -5.90 -9.88
C GLY A 53 -2.15 -4.66 -10.65
N ARG A 54 -2.52 -3.46 -10.19
CA ARG A 54 -2.02 -2.22 -10.77
C ARG A 54 -0.54 -2.07 -10.49
N THR A 55 0.16 -1.34 -11.36
CA THR A 55 1.57 -1.06 -11.10
C THR A 55 1.71 0.01 -10.04
N VAL A 56 2.87 0.05 -9.40
CA VAL A 56 3.19 1.10 -8.43
C VAL A 56 3.02 2.48 -9.06
N GLY A 57 3.49 2.64 -10.32
CA GLY A 57 3.35 3.91 -11.02
C GLY A 57 1.90 4.32 -11.20
N GLU A 58 1.03 3.38 -11.53
CA GLU A 58 -0.40 3.66 -11.67
C GLU A 58 -1.03 4.07 -10.34
N ILE A 59 -0.64 3.40 -9.25
CA ILE A 59 -1.14 3.73 -7.92
C ILE A 59 -0.73 5.16 -7.55
N ILE A 60 0.55 5.50 -7.75
CA ILE A 60 1.06 6.84 -7.45
C ILE A 60 0.32 7.89 -8.27
N HIS A 61 0.16 7.65 -9.56
CA HIS A 61 -0.49 8.60 -10.46
C HIS A 61 -1.94 8.85 -10.04
N THR A 62 -2.68 7.78 -9.76
CA THR A 62 -4.08 7.88 -9.35
C THR A 62 -4.22 8.65 -8.04
N LEU A 63 -3.41 8.31 -7.05
CA LEU A 63 -3.49 8.97 -5.74
C LEU A 63 -3.02 10.42 -5.80
N ALA A 64 -2.01 10.70 -6.63
CA ALA A 64 -1.54 12.08 -6.80
C ALA A 64 -2.64 12.97 -7.36
N GLU A 65 -3.44 12.47 -8.30
CA GLU A 65 -4.57 13.20 -8.83
C GLU A 65 -5.67 13.39 -7.79
N GLU A 66 -6.00 12.33 -7.05
CA GLU A 66 -7.05 12.39 -6.03
C GLU A 66 -6.73 13.36 -4.90
N TYR A 67 -5.46 13.41 -4.48
CA TYR A 67 -5.03 14.27 -3.39
C TYR A 67 -4.52 15.62 -3.84
N ASP A 68 -4.38 15.83 -5.15
CA ASP A 68 -3.79 17.05 -5.71
C ASP A 68 -2.40 17.32 -5.13
N ILE A 69 -1.56 16.29 -5.13
CA ILE A 69 -0.21 16.31 -4.59
C ILE A 69 0.77 15.95 -5.70
N ASP A 70 1.98 16.54 -5.65
CA ASP A 70 3.04 16.21 -6.60
C ASP A 70 3.34 14.71 -6.55
N PRO A 71 3.32 14.01 -7.70
CA PRO A 71 3.60 12.58 -7.73
C PRO A 71 4.96 12.19 -7.13
N GLN A 72 5.96 13.06 -7.21
CA GLN A 72 7.26 12.76 -6.61
C GLN A 72 7.19 12.72 -5.11
N VAL A 73 6.43 13.64 -4.52
CA VAL A 73 6.25 13.68 -3.06
C VAL A 73 5.44 12.47 -2.61
N LEU A 74 4.31 12.24 -3.27
CA LEU A 74 3.46 11.11 -2.92
C LEU A 74 4.16 9.78 -3.21
N GLY A 75 4.95 9.72 -4.27
CA GLY A 75 5.68 8.52 -4.64
C GLY A 75 6.62 8.05 -3.53
N ALA A 76 7.27 8.99 -2.84
CA ALA A 76 8.14 8.63 -1.72
C ALA A 76 7.34 7.95 -0.61
N ASP A 77 6.17 8.47 -0.29
CA ASP A 77 5.30 7.89 0.73
C ASP A 77 4.79 6.51 0.32
N VAL A 78 4.38 6.36 -0.94
CA VAL A 78 3.91 5.07 -1.46
C VAL A 78 5.02 4.04 -1.40
N GLN A 79 6.23 4.41 -1.84
CA GLN A 79 7.39 3.53 -1.83
C GLN A 79 7.69 3.06 -0.40
N GLU A 80 7.70 3.99 0.54
CA GLU A 80 7.99 3.67 1.93
C GLU A 80 6.93 2.74 2.52
N THR A 81 5.66 3.02 2.27
CA THR A 81 4.56 2.19 2.75
C THR A 81 4.64 0.77 2.19
N LEU A 82 4.84 0.66 0.87
CA LEU A 82 4.92 -0.65 0.23
C LEU A 82 6.14 -1.43 0.71
N ALA A 83 7.29 -0.75 0.89
CA ALA A 83 8.50 -1.41 1.37
C ALA A 83 8.29 -1.93 2.80
N HIS A 84 7.61 -1.16 3.64
CA HIS A 84 7.29 -1.60 5.00
C HIS A 84 6.41 -2.85 4.99
N LEU A 85 5.36 -2.83 4.16
CA LEU A 85 4.46 -3.99 4.06
C LEU A 85 5.17 -5.20 3.48
N GLN A 86 6.07 -4.99 2.51
CA GLN A 86 6.83 -6.09 1.92
C GLN A 86 7.76 -6.74 2.94
N ARG A 87 8.43 -5.94 3.76
CA ARG A 87 9.31 -6.46 4.81
C ARG A 87 8.53 -7.32 5.81
N ARG A 88 7.27 -7.00 6.04
CA ARG A 88 6.40 -7.78 6.91
C ARG A 88 5.72 -8.93 6.20
N LYS A 89 6.00 -9.11 4.92
CA LYS A 89 5.44 -10.17 4.08
C LYS A 89 3.92 -10.08 3.94
N LEU A 90 3.40 -8.87 4.01
CA LEU A 90 1.97 -8.63 3.86
C LEU A 90 1.57 -8.36 2.41
N ILE A 91 2.52 -7.98 1.57
CA ILE A 91 2.30 -7.84 0.13
C ILE A 91 3.38 -8.60 -0.64
N GLU A 92 3.03 -8.94 -1.88
CA GLU A 92 3.96 -9.54 -2.83
C GLU A 92 4.05 -8.62 -4.06
N LEU A 93 5.23 -8.56 -4.66
CA LEU A 93 5.47 -7.79 -5.87
C LEU A 93 5.70 -8.73 -7.05
N THR A 94 5.05 -8.45 -8.16
CA THR A 94 5.24 -9.24 -9.38
C THR A 94 5.69 -8.38 -10.55
#